data_f826c9c59b2407d835a847393e487fa5
#
_entry.id   f826c9c59b2407d835a847393e487fa5
#
_cell.length_a   1.000
_cell.length_b   1.000
_cell.length_c   1.000
_cell.angle_alpha   90.00
_cell.angle_beta   90.00
_cell.angle_gamma   90.00
#
_symmetry.space_group_name_H-M   'P 1'
#
loop_
_entity.id
_entity.type
_entity.pdbx_description
1 polymer ?
#
loop_
_entity_poly.entity_id
_entity_poly.type
_entity_poly.pdbx_seq_one_letter_code
_entity_poly.pdbx_strand_id
1 'polypeptide(L)'
;MSDDMVEFLNQLPGWAKEMGFHILTATEDEVTCEFEVAEKHHQGYGIVHGGVHCGVIETLASIGAAIVGGKRGQRVVGLENNTSFIRAVRSGKLTAQAKPVTRGRSTQVWEAWVRDADGKLVAQGRVRLLCLDDKHTI
;
A
#
# COMPACT_ATOMS: atom_id res chain seq x y z
N MET A 1 10.40 -1.52 18.14
CA MET A 1 8.94 -1.47 17.94
C MET A 1 8.62 -1.32 16.48
N SER A 2 8.67 -0.08 15.94
CA SER A 2 8.40 0.14 14.52
C SER A 2 9.35 -0.62 13.61
N ASP A 3 10.63 -0.74 14.00
CA ASP A 3 11.63 -1.46 13.21
C ASP A 3 11.34 -2.96 13.14
N ASP A 4 10.85 -3.54 14.22
CA ASP A 4 10.48 -4.96 14.25
C ASP A 4 9.26 -5.22 13.35
N MET A 5 8.31 -4.31 13.34
CA MET A 5 7.13 -4.41 12.47
C MET A 5 7.55 -4.32 10.99
N VAL A 6 8.42 -3.37 10.67
CA VAL A 6 8.92 -3.20 9.31
C VAL A 6 9.67 -4.45 8.85
N GLU A 7 10.55 -4.99 9.70
CA GLU A 7 11.29 -6.21 9.39
C GLU A 7 10.34 -7.38 9.14
N PHE A 8 9.35 -7.55 10.02
CA PHE A 8 8.33 -8.58 9.87
C PHE A 8 7.60 -8.45 8.53
N LEU A 9 7.13 -7.23 8.20
CA LEU A 9 6.38 -6.99 6.96
C LEU A 9 7.23 -7.31 5.72
N ASN A 10 8.50 -6.94 5.73
CA ASN A 10 9.40 -7.16 4.59
C ASN A 10 9.74 -8.64 4.39
N GLN A 11 9.53 -9.48 5.39
CA GLN A 11 9.78 -10.92 5.31
C GLN A 11 8.55 -11.72 4.87
N LEU A 12 7.35 -11.12 4.90
CA LEU A 12 6.13 -11.83 4.53
C LEU A 12 6.19 -12.25 3.06
N PRO A 13 5.90 -13.52 2.76
CA PRO A 13 5.83 -13.96 1.37
C PRO A 13 4.57 -13.42 0.70
N GLY A 14 4.60 -13.37 -0.62
CA GLY A 14 3.43 -12.99 -1.39
C GLY A 14 3.76 -11.96 -2.46
N TRP A 15 2.70 -11.40 -3.03
CA TRP A 15 2.82 -10.56 -4.22
C TRP A 15 3.64 -9.29 -3.97
N ALA A 16 3.45 -8.63 -2.82
CA ALA A 16 4.18 -7.40 -2.51
C ALA A 16 5.68 -7.64 -2.45
N LYS A 17 6.10 -8.76 -1.86
CA LYS A 17 7.51 -9.14 -1.80
C LYS A 17 8.05 -9.43 -3.20
N GLU A 18 7.30 -10.16 -4.01
CA GLU A 18 7.69 -10.47 -5.39
C GLU A 18 7.84 -9.20 -6.23
N MET A 19 7.03 -8.20 -5.98
CA MET A 19 7.11 -6.92 -6.67
C MET A 19 8.26 -6.03 -6.15
N GLY A 20 8.90 -6.43 -5.06
CA GLY A 20 10.02 -5.68 -4.50
C GLY A 20 9.59 -4.46 -3.69
N PHE A 21 8.35 -4.41 -3.22
CA PHE A 21 7.90 -3.31 -2.37
C PHE A 21 8.60 -3.42 -1.01
N HIS A 22 9.53 -2.51 -0.76
CA HIS A 22 10.29 -2.49 0.48
C HIS A 22 9.67 -1.49 1.45
N ILE A 23 9.10 -1.98 2.54
CA ILE A 23 8.46 -1.14 3.55
C ILE A 23 9.54 -0.39 4.32
N LEU A 24 9.37 0.93 4.42
CA LEU A 24 10.29 1.82 5.14
C LEU A 24 9.75 2.16 6.51
N THR A 25 8.46 2.52 6.60
CA THR A 25 7.79 2.83 7.87
C THR A 25 6.39 2.22 7.86
N ALA A 26 5.92 1.81 9.03
CA ALA A 26 4.59 1.25 9.18
C ALA A 26 4.04 1.55 10.57
N THR A 27 3.09 2.48 10.62
CA THR A 27 2.40 2.87 11.86
C THR A 27 0.90 3.01 11.58
N GLU A 28 0.13 3.26 12.59
CA GLU A 28 -1.31 3.53 12.44
C GLU A 28 -1.60 4.85 11.75
N ASP A 29 -0.60 5.73 11.63
CA ASP A 29 -0.75 7.07 11.05
C ASP A 29 -0.14 7.18 9.66
N GLU A 30 0.78 6.30 9.31
CA GLU A 30 1.48 6.39 8.03
C GLU A 30 2.19 5.08 7.71
N VAL A 31 2.13 4.69 6.44
CA VAL A 31 2.93 3.57 5.91
C VAL A 31 3.64 4.07 4.66
N THR A 32 4.94 3.81 4.55
CA THR A 32 5.73 4.19 3.38
C THR A 32 6.53 3.01 2.87
N CYS A 33 6.77 3.01 1.56
CA CYS A 33 7.62 2.01 0.93
C CYS A 33 8.33 2.59 -0.29
N GLU A 34 9.26 1.84 -0.82
CA GLU A 34 9.93 2.16 -2.08
C GLU A 34 10.18 0.89 -2.87
N PHE A 35 10.32 1.03 -4.18
CA PHE A 35 10.74 -0.06 -5.04
C PHE A 35 11.37 0.49 -6.32
N GLU A 36 12.25 -0.31 -6.90
CA GLU A 36 12.91 0.01 -8.16
C GLU A 36 12.08 -0.56 -9.30
N VAL A 37 11.72 0.26 -10.28
CA VAL A 37 10.97 -0.19 -11.45
C VAL A 37 11.83 -1.15 -12.27
N ALA A 38 11.27 -2.32 -12.59
CA ALA A 38 11.91 -3.36 -13.37
C ALA A 38 10.94 -3.84 -14.45
N GLU A 39 11.42 -4.71 -15.33
CA GLU A 39 10.61 -5.25 -16.41
C GLU A 39 9.33 -5.91 -15.90
N LYS A 40 9.39 -6.58 -14.75
CA LYS A 40 8.22 -7.24 -14.15
C LYS A 40 7.09 -6.27 -13.79
N HIS A 41 7.38 -4.97 -13.71
CA HIS A 41 6.36 -3.95 -13.40
C HIS A 41 5.74 -3.35 -14.66
N HIS A 42 6.28 -3.66 -15.85
CA HIS A 42 5.87 -3.00 -17.09
C HIS A 42 4.61 -3.63 -17.70
N GLN A 43 3.82 -2.77 -18.33
CA GLN A 43 2.82 -3.21 -19.31
C GLN A 43 3.44 -3.12 -20.71
N GLY A 44 2.65 -3.43 -21.77
CA GLY A 44 3.15 -3.58 -23.14
C GLY A 44 3.86 -2.40 -23.75
N TYR A 45 3.63 -1.18 -23.27
CA TYR A 45 4.32 0.02 -23.77
C TYR A 45 5.63 0.30 -23.04
N GLY A 46 6.05 -0.56 -22.10
CA GLY A 46 7.27 -0.38 -21.34
C GLY A 46 7.18 0.66 -20.23
N ILE A 47 6.00 0.97 -19.77
CA ILE A 47 5.76 1.82 -18.61
C ILE A 47 5.15 0.97 -17.50
N VAL A 48 5.20 1.46 -16.27
CA VAL A 48 4.63 0.74 -15.13
C VAL A 48 3.15 0.46 -15.37
N HIS A 49 2.77 -0.79 -15.22
CA HIS A 49 1.38 -1.23 -15.33
C HIS A 49 0.55 -0.57 -14.22
N GLY A 50 -0.63 -0.05 -14.58
CA GLY A 50 -1.53 0.58 -13.61
C GLY A 50 -1.87 -0.33 -12.44
N GLY A 51 -1.94 -1.65 -12.68
CA GLY A 51 -2.17 -2.61 -11.60
C GLY A 51 -1.08 -2.62 -10.54
N VAL A 52 0.17 -2.26 -10.90
CA VAL A 52 1.25 -2.15 -9.91
C VAL A 52 1.00 -0.94 -9.00
N HIS A 53 0.57 0.19 -9.57
CA HIS A 53 0.21 1.36 -8.76
C HIS A 53 -0.96 1.05 -7.83
N CYS A 54 -2.02 0.44 -8.37
CA CYS A 54 -3.16 0.00 -7.54
C CYS A 54 -2.69 -0.93 -6.43
N GLY A 55 -1.80 -1.85 -6.77
CA GLY A 55 -1.33 -2.87 -5.82
C GLY A 55 -0.46 -2.32 -4.70
N VAL A 56 0.45 -1.38 -5.00
CA VAL A 56 1.26 -0.78 -3.94
C VAL A 56 0.38 0.08 -3.03
N ILE A 57 -0.57 0.82 -3.60
CA ILE A 57 -1.53 1.62 -2.83
C ILE A 57 -2.37 0.72 -1.93
N GLU A 58 -2.88 -0.39 -2.47
CA GLU A 58 -3.64 -1.38 -1.71
C GLU A 58 -2.79 -1.94 -0.56
N THR A 59 -1.54 -2.29 -0.86
CA THR A 59 -0.63 -2.89 0.12
C THR A 59 -0.41 -1.95 1.31
N LEU A 60 -0.09 -0.69 1.04
CA LEU A 60 0.19 0.27 2.12
C LEU A 60 -1.05 0.58 2.94
N ALA A 61 -2.19 0.79 2.29
CA ALA A 61 -3.44 1.08 2.98
C ALA A 61 -3.86 -0.11 3.86
N SER A 62 -3.70 -1.32 3.35
CA SER A 62 -4.04 -2.54 4.09
C SER A 62 -3.14 -2.73 5.31
N ILE A 63 -1.85 -2.43 5.19
CA ILE A 63 -0.91 -2.51 6.31
C ILE A 63 -1.33 -1.53 7.41
N GLY A 64 -1.55 -0.27 7.04
CA GLY A 64 -1.95 0.76 8.02
C GLY A 64 -3.25 0.41 8.71
N ALA A 65 -4.24 0.00 7.93
CA ALA A 65 -5.54 -0.39 8.45
C ALA A 65 -5.44 -1.62 9.36
N ALA A 66 -4.59 -2.59 9.02
CA ALA A 66 -4.37 -3.78 9.82
C ALA A 66 -3.72 -3.45 11.18
N ILE A 67 -2.81 -2.48 11.20
CA ILE A 67 -2.19 -2.03 12.46
C ILE A 67 -3.25 -1.41 13.36
N VAL A 68 -4.11 -0.54 12.81
CA VAL A 68 -5.23 0.05 13.56
C VAL A 68 -6.18 -1.05 14.05
N GLY A 69 -6.60 -1.94 13.15
CA GLY A 69 -7.52 -3.02 13.46
C GLY A 69 -6.98 -3.98 14.51
N GLY A 70 -5.69 -4.32 14.42
CA GLY A 70 -5.04 -5.20 15.38
C GLY A 70 -5.11 -4.70 16.81
N LYS A 71 -5.03 -3.40 17.01
CA LYS A 71 -5.19 -2.78 18.34
C LYS A 71 -6.61 -2.88 18.87
N ARG A 72 -7.58 -3.16 18.01
CA ARG A 72 -9.00 -3.26 18.34
C ARG A 72 -9.51 -4.69 18.29
N GLY A 73 -8.62 -5.66 18.12
CA GLY A 73 -9.02 -7.06 17.98
C GLY A 73 -9.77 -7.33 16.68
N GLN A 74 -9.43 -6.61 15.63
CA GLN A 74 -10.08 -6.75 14.33
C GLN A 74 -9.09 -7.23 13.27
N ARG A 75 -9.62 -7.91 12.26
CA ARG A 75 -8.92 -8.18 11.01
C ARG A 75 -9.52 -7.26 9.94
N VAL A 76 -8.72 -6.92 8.93
CA VAL A 76 -9.11 -5.92 7.95
C VAL A 76 -8.93 -6.49 6.54
N VAL A 77 -9.92 -6.26 5.68
CA VAL A 77 -9.87 -6.68 4.28
C VAL A 77 -10.31 -5.53 3.39
N GLY A 78 -9.74 -5.45 2.19
CA GLY A 78 -10.08 -4.40 1.23
C GLY A 78 -11.48 -4.57 0.66
N LEU A 79 -12.18 -3.46 0.46
CA LEU A 79 -13.47 -3.42 -0.18
C LEU A 79 -13.42 -2.73 -1.54
N GLU A 80 -12.61 -1.69 -1.66
CA GLU A 80 -12.60 -0.86 -2.86
C GLU A 80 -11.28 -0.12 -2.96
N ASN A 81 -10.75 -0.06 -4.18
CA ASN A 81 -9.53 0.68 -4.48
C ASN A 81 -9.82 1.56 -5.69
N ASN A 82 -9.71 2.87 -5.51
CA ASN A 82 -9.93 3.85 -6.57
C ASN A 82 -8.62 4.61 -6.78
N THR A 83 -7.90 4.28 -7.85
CA THR A 83 -6.58 4.83 -8.13
C THR A 83 -6.57 5.54 -9.47
N SER A 84 -6.00 6.75 -9.50
CA SER A 84 -5.76 7.52 -10.71
C SER A 84 -4.30 7.42 -11.10
N PHE A 85 -4.05 7.15 -12.39
CA PHE A 85 -2.71 7.09 -12.96
C PHE A 85 -2.43 8.45 -13.60
N ILE A 86 -1.44 9.15 -13.07
CA ILE A 86 -1.24 10.58 -13.39
C ILE A 86 -0.08 10.77 -14.37
N ARG A 87 0.99 9.98 -14.22
CA ARG A 87 2.20 10.13 -15.01
C ARG A 87 2.80 8.77 -15.35
N ALA A 88 3.21 8.58 -16.60
CA ALA A 88 3.89 7.36 -17.03
C ALA A 88 5.32 7.32 -16.45
N VAL A 89 5.76 6.14 -16.02
CA VAL A 89 7.12 5.92 -15.52
C VAL A 89 7.68 4.66 -16.16
N ARG A 90 8.92 4.73 -16.66
CA ARG A 90 9.59 3.62 -17.33
C ARG A 90 10.63 2.94 -16.46
N SER A 91 11.28 3.70 -15.58
CA SER A 91 12.41 3.21 -14.79
C SER A 91 12.61 4.09 -13.57
N GLY A 92 13.51 3.67 -12.69
CA GLY A 92 13.90 4.45 -11.53
C GLY A 92 13.14 4.02 -10.28
N LYS A 93 13.42 4.71 -9.20
CA LYS A 93 12.82 4.42 -7.90
C LYS A 93 11.48 5.12 -7.76
N LEU A 94 10.49 4.39 -7.31
CA LEU A 94 9.20 4.94 -6.89
C LEU A 94 9.08 4.83 -5.38
N THR A 95 8.50 5.87 -4.78
CA THR A 95 8.16 5.87 -3.35
C THR A 95 6.65 5.98 -3.22
N ALA A 96 6.11 5.32 -2.22
CA ALA A 96 4.68 5.37 -1.95
C ALA A 96 4.44 5.66 -0.47
N GLN A 97 3.34 6.35 -0.20
CA GLN A 97 2.98 6.79 1.14
C GLN A 97 1.47 6.65 1.28
N ALA A 98 1.02 6.12 2.41
CA ALA A 98 -0.41 6.04 2.74
C ALA A 98 -0.68 6.67 4.08
N LYS A 99 -1.81 7.37 4.18
CA LYS A 99 -2.29 7.99 5.42
C LYS A 99 -3.78 7.74 5.59
N PRO A 100 -4.27 7.62 6.83
CA PRO A 100 -5.69 7.43 7.05
C PRO A 100 -6.49 8.70 6.78
N VAL A 101 -7.66 8.53 6.16
CA VAL A 101 -8.67 9.56 6.03
C VAL A 101 -9.64 9.43 7.20
N THR A 102 -10.08 8.20 7.46
CA THR A 102 -10.94 7.89 8.60
C THR A 102 -10.64 6.48 9.08
N ARG A 103 -10.66 6.29 10.39
CA ARG A 103 -10.40 5.00 11.04
C ARG A 103 -11.64 4.61 11.84
N GLY A 104 -12.73 4.40 11.10
CA GLY A 104 -14.01 4.02 11.67
C GLY A 104 -14.00 2.61 12.24
N ARG A 105 -15.04 2.30 12.97
CA ARG A 105 -15.17 1.01 13.65
C ARG A 105 -15.46 -0.14 12.68
N SER A 106 -16.27 0.11 11.67
CA SER A 106 -16.67 -0.90 10.69
C SER A 106 -15.88 -0.80 9.40
N THR A 107 -15.45 0.41 9.04
CA THR A 107 -14.67 0.65 7.83
C THR A 107 -13.59 1.68 8.09
N GLN A 108 -12.52 1.57 7.32
CA GLN A 108 -11.47 2.58 7.28
C GLN A 108 -11.30 3.04 5.85
N VAL A 109 -10.90 4.29 5.67
CA VAL A 109 -10.53 4.84 4.37
C VAL A 109 -9.11 5.39 4.49
N TRP A 110 -8.25 4.97 3.57
CA TRP A 110 -6.86 5.42 3.51
C TRP A 110 -6.61 6.02 2.14
N GLU A 111 -5.80 7.05 2.07
CA GLU A 111 -5.30 7.63 0.83
C GLU A 111 -3.83 7.30 0.67
N ALA A 112 -3.39 7.16 -0.58
CA ALA A 112 -1.99 6.88 -0.87
C ALA A 112 -1.54 7.61 -2.13
N TRP A 113 -0.25 7.92 -2.16
CA TRP A 113 0.41 8.64 -3.24
C TRP A 113 1.65 7.89 -3.66
N VAL A 114 1.89 7.82 -4.96
CA VAL A 114 3.11 7.24 -5.53
C VAL A 114 3.85 8.37 -6.24
N ARG A 115 5.14 8.52 -5.95
CA ARG A 115 5.98 9.59 -6.51
C ARG A 115 7.22 9.00 -7.14
N ASP A 116 7.72 9.69 -8.19
CA ASP A 116 8.97 9.29 -8.83
C ASP A 116 10.20 9.84 -8.06
N ALA A 117 11.38 9.56 -8.58
CA ALA A 117 12.64 9.95 -7.93
C ALA A 117 12.79 11.47 -7.82
N ASP A 118 12.11 12.25 -8.65
CA ASP A 118 12.11 13.70 -8.61
C ASP A 118 11.00 14.26 -7.70
N GLY A 119 10.24 13.39 -7.05
CA GLY A 119 9.16 13.78 -6.17
C GLY A 119 7.85 14.10 -6.88
N LYS A 120 7.77 13.86 -8.20
CA LYS A 120 6.54 14.13 -8.96
C LYS A 120 5.51 13.05 -8.72
N LEU A 121 4.25 13.47 -8.62
CA LEU A 121 3.14 12.56 -8.40
C LEU A 121 2.91 11.67 -9.64
N VAL A 122 2.91 10.37 -9.42
CA VAL A 122 2.76 9.35 -10.47
C VAL A 122 1.38 8.72 -10.42
N ALA A 123 0.89 8.42 -9.22
CA ALA A 123 -0.43 7.82 -9.02
C ALA A 123 -0.94 8.24 -7.65
N GLN A 124 -2.25 8.26 -7.52
CA GLN A 124 -2.92 8.61 -6.27
C GLN A 124 -4.17 7.78 -6.14
N GLY A 125 -4.44 7.27 -4.96
CA GLY A 125 -5.61 6.42 -4.78
C GLY A 125 -6.18 6.49 -3.38
N ARG A 126 -7.35 5.88 -3.27
CA ARG A 126 -8.08 5.77 -2.02
C ARG A 126 -8.58 4.35 -1.89
N VAL A 127 -8.37 3.77 -0.72
CA VAL A 127 -8.77 2.40 -0.42
C VAL A 127 -9.74 2.42 0.73
N ARG A 128 -10.85 1.71 0.57
CA ARG A 128 -11.81 1.48 1.64
C ARG A 128 -11.67 0.04 2.11
N LEU A 129 -11.65 -0.15 3.42
CA LEU A 129 -11.38 -1.44 4.03
C LEU A 129 -12.46 -1.77 5.06
N LEU A 130 -12.82 -3.04 5.13
CA LEU A 130 -13.79 -3.57 6.07
C LEU A 130 -13.06 -4.08 7.30
N CYS A 131 -13.55 -3.69 8.48
CA CYS A 131 -13.03 -4.15 9.76
C CYS A 131 -13.93 -5.26 10.29
N LEU A 132 -13.33 -6.45 10.50
CA LEU A 132 -14.03 -7.62 11.00
C LEU A 132 -13.53 -7.97 12.40
N ASP A 133 -14.45 -8.28 13.32
CA ASP A 133 -14.07 -8.77 14.63
C ASP A 133 -13.36 -10.13 14.49
N ASP A 134 -12.47 -10.46 15.44
CA ASP A 134 -11.65 -11.67 15.37
C ASP A 134 -12.47 -12.95 15.23
N LYS A 135 -13.70 -12.95 15.69
CA LYS A 135 -14.59 -14.13 15.61
C LYS A 135 -15.15 -14.39 14.21
N HIS A 136 -14.99 -13.45 13.27
CA HIS A 136 -15.43 -13.63 11.90
C HIS A 136 -14.38 -14.39 11.10
N THR A 137 -14.85 -15.21 10.16
CA THR A 137 -13.98 -15.93 9.23
C THR A 137 -13.87 -15.16 7.91
N ILE A 138 -12.68 -15.05 7.39
CA ILE A 138 -12.46 -14.44 6.09
C ILE A 138 -12.53 -15.52 5.01
#